data_8693d61ff1ffc45f5626fce44a89fca0
#
_entry.id   8693d61ff1ffc45f5626fce44a89fca0
#
_cell.length_a   1.000
_cell.length_b   1.000
_cell.length_c   1.000
_cell.angle_alpha   90.00
_cell.angle_beta   90.00
_cell.angle_gamma   90.00
#
_symmetry.space_group_name_H-M   'P 1'
#
loop_
_entity.id
_entity.type
_entity.pdbx_description
1 polymer ?
#
loop_
_entity_poly.entity_id
_entity_poly.type
_entity_poly.pdbx_seq_one_letter_code
_entity_poly.pdbx_strand_id
1 'polypeptide(L)'
;MNTTNITSLEWLALPAKALSEDHHTQALQRQDQLTKPVGALGKLEAIAVQMAAMQATDQPQAERVHITVFAADHGVTAEGVSVFPQIVTTEMVKNFARGGAAINVAARFLDASLDVCNLGTIMPTEHLNGVTYQPIAAQTANFVDQPAMTHEQLATALTAGRTRIQTLKPNTDLFIGGEMGIGNTTSASALLAYLLDISSADATGPGTGLNADGVNHKAGVIDKALQFHTPYLETPLEALRRLGGFEIAALCGAYIACAQEGIPCLVDGFIASVAALVACRINPDVEGWLILSHYSAEPAYGKLLSAFHQQPLLALSMRLGEGSGAAAAVPLIRLACQLHNQMATFAEAAVSESE
;
A
#
# COMPACT_ATOMS: atom_id res chain seq x y z
N MET A 1 29.77 25.38 7.76
CA MET A 1 29.26 24.36 8.71
C MET A 1 27.83 24.04 8.26
N ASN A 2 27.70 23.02 7.42
CA ASN A 2 26.37 22.53 7.01
C ASN A 2 25.87 21.58 8.12
N THR A 3 24.98 22.07 8.97
CA THR A 3 24.13 21.19 9.78
C THR A 3 23.19 20.47 8.82
N THR A 4 23.55 19.26 8.42
CA THR A 4 22.64 18.33 7.76
C THR A 4 21.44 18.17 8.70
N ASN A 5 20.29 18.71 8.32
CA ASN A 5 19.02 18.41 8.96
C ASN A 5 18.78 16.91 8.77
N ILE A 6 19.18 16.09 9.75
CA ILE A 6 18.74 14.69 9.82
C ILE A 6 17.24 14.78 10.01
N THR A 7 16.48 14.36 9.02
CA THR A 7 15.03 14.33 9.07
C THR A 7 14.64 13.45 10.27
N SER A 8 14.07 14.04 11.31
CA SER A 8 13.66 13.30 12.51
C SER A 8 12.55 12.32 12.12
N LEU A 9 12.65 11.07 12.57
CA LEU A 9 11.64 10.02 12.37
C LEU A 9 10.70 9.86 13.58
N GLU A 10 10.77 10.75 14.56
CA GLU A 10 9.90 10.73 15.75
C GLU A 10 8.41 10.73 15.41
N TRP A 11 8.04 11.32 14.26
CA TRP A 11 6.66 11.35 13.79
C TRP A 11 6.07 9.96 13.51
N LEU A 12 6.89 8.94 13.24
CA LEU A 12 6.42 7.56 13.01
C LEU A 12 5.68 7.00 14.23
N ALA A 13 6.08 7.42 15.43
CA ALA A 13 5.49 6.99 16.69
C ALA A 13 4.34 7.88 17.17
N LEU A 14 4.01 8.95 16.45
CA LEU A 14 2.84 9.77 16.81
C LEU A 14 1.56 8.93 16.62
N PRO A 15 0.57 9.08 17.52
CA PRO A 15 -0.66 8.30 17.44
C PRO A 15 -1.40 8.57 16.14
N ALA A 16 -2.08 7.57 15.61
CA ALA A 16 -3.06 7.74 14.55
C ALA A 16 -4.25 8.54 15.07
N LYS A 17 -5.00 9.15 14.17
CA LYS A 17 -6.28 9.77 14.51
C LYS A 17 -7.23 8.68 15.02
N ALA A 18 -7.91 8.91 16.14
CA ALA A 18 -8.87 7.97 16.66
C ALA A 18 -10.03 7.76 15.67
N LEU A 19 -10.42 6.51 15.47
CA LEU A 19 -11.66 6.17 14.78
C LEU A 19 -12.86 6.62 15.62
N SER A 20 -13.93 7.06 14.98
CA SER A 20 -15.12 7.50 15.69
C SER A 20 -16.01 6.32 16.10
N GLU A 21 -15.97 5.95 17.38
CA GLU A 21 -16.83 4.91 17.95
C GLU A 21 -18.32 5.28 17.85
N ASP A 22 -18.66 6.56 17.97
CA ASP A 22 -20.04 7.05 17.83
C ASP A 22 -20.57 6.79 16.42
N HIS A 23 -19.85 7.18 15.37
CA HIS A 23 -20.28 6.95 13.99
C HIS A 23 -20.20 5.47 13.61
N HIS A 24 -19.28 4.70 14.17
CA HIS A 24 -19.27 3.24 14.02
C HIS A 24 -20.58 2.62 14.54
N THR A 25 -20.95 2.99 15.77
CA THR A 25 -22.17 2.47 16.42
C THR A 25 -23.44 2.92 15.67
N GLN A 26 -23.52 4.19 15.28
CA GLN A 26 -24.64 4.73 14.50
C GLN A 26 -24.75 4.06 13.13
N ALA A 27 -23.62 3.80 12.47
CA ALA A 27 -23.61 3.12 11.18
C ALA A 27 -24.08 1.66 11.30
N LEU A 28 -23.70 0.93 12.36
CA LEU A 28 -24.23 -0.41 12.64
C LEU A 28 -25.75 -0.38 12.85
N GLN A 29 -26.23 0.53 13.68
CA GLN A 29 -27.69 0.70 13.95
C GLN A 29 -28.46 1.01 12.65
N ARG A 30 -27.88 1.88 11.79
CA ARG A 30 -28.48 2.15 10.48
C ARG A 30 -28.52 0.92 9.59
N GLN A 31 -27.44 0.13 9.53
CA GLN A 31 -27.40 -1.12 8.74
C GLN A 31 -28.50 -2.11 9.15
N ASP A 32 -28.83 -2.19 10.43
CA ASP A 32 -29.89 -3.07 10.94
C ASP A 32 -31.30 -2.57 10.55
N GLN A 33 -31.46 -1.28 10.30
CA GLN A 33 -32.76 -0.67 9.94
C GLN A 33 -33.05 -0.64 8.43
N LEU A 34 -32.03 -0.85 7.57
CA LEU A 34 -32.20 -0.82 6.12
C LEU A 34 -33.08 -1.98 5.63
N THR A 35 -33.85 -1.75 4.54
CA THR A 35 -34.79 -2.72 3.97
C THR A 35 -34.09 -3.95 3.37
N LYS A 36 -33.45 -4.74 4.22
CA LYS A 36 -32.71 -5.96 3.89
C LYS A 36 -32.64 -6.88 5.12
N PRO A 37 -32.46 -8.20 4.96
CA PRO A 37 -32.07 -9.04 6.10
C PRO A 37 -30.73 -8.59 6.66
N VAL A 38 -30.56 -8.69 7.99
CA VAL A 38 -29.32 -8.33 8.67
C VAL A 38 -28.15 -9.12 8.08
N GLY A 39 -27.06 -8.45 7.73
CA GLY A 39 -25.86 -9.06 7.15
C GLY A 39 -25.97 -9.49 5.68
N ALA A 40 -27.10 -9.28 5.01
CA ALA A 40 -27.35 -9.79 3.65
C ALA A 40 -26.43 -9.20 2.56
N LEU A 41 -25.86 -8.01 2.77
CA LEU A 41 -24.91 -7.39 1.85
C LEU A 41 -23.44 -7.70 2.21
N GLY A 42 -23.23 -8.46 3.31
CA GLY A 42 -21.91 -8.98 3.68
C GLY A 42 -20.85 -7.90 3.83
N LYS A 43 -19.73 -8.03 3.10
CA LYS A 43 -18.61 -7.09 3.19
C LYS A 43 -18.96 -5.65 2.84
N LEU A 44 -19.98 -5.39 2.03
CA LEU A 44 -20.39 -4.02 1.71
C LEU A 44 -20.93 -3.28 2.94
N GLU A 45 -21.61 -3.98 3.86
CA GLU A 45 -22.06 -3.39 5.13
C GLU A 45 -20.85 -3.04 6.01
N ALA A 46 -19.93 -3.99 6.18
CA ALA A 46 -18.73 -3.79 6.99
C ALA A 46 -17.87 -2.62 6.49
N ILE A 47 -17.71 -2.47 5.16
CA ILE A 47 -16.98 -1.35 4.57
C ILE A 47 -17.67 -0.02 4.84
N ALA A 48 -18.98 0.06 4.67
CA ALA A 48 -19.73 1.29 4.92
C ALA A 48 -19.59 1.73 6.38
N VAL A 49 -19.69 0.79 7.33
CA VAL A 49 -19.49 1.04 8.76
C VAL A 49 -18.06 1.49 9.05
N GLN A 50 -17.05 0.81 8.47
CA GLN A 50 -15.66 1.18 8.63
C GLN A 50 -15.39 2.60 8.08
N MET A 51 -15.89 2.92 6.90
CA MET A 51 -15.75 4.24 6.28
C MET A 51 -16.43 5.34 7.11
N ALA A 52 -17.61 5.06 7.69
CA ALA A 52 -18.31 5.99 8.59
C ALA A 52 -17.47 6.29 9.84
N ALA A 53 -16.86 5.27 10.44
CA ALA A 53 -15.98 5.42 11.59
C ALA A 53 -14.68 6.19 11.25
N MET A 54 -14.05 5.89 10.12
CA MET A 54 -12.82 6.55 9.65
C MET A 54 -13.07 8.03 9.33
N GLN A 55 -14.18 8.35 8.67
CA GLN A 55 -14.50 9.73 8.26
C GLN A 55 -15.25 10.52 9.33
N ALA A 56 -15.67 9.87 10.43
CA ALA A 56 -16.48 10.45 11.49
C ALA A 56 -17.73 11.13 10.92
N THR A 57 -18.55 10.38 10.15
CA THR A 57 -19.75 10.87 9.46
C THR A 57 -20.80 9.79 9.31
N ASP A 58 -22.06 10.17 9.34
CA ASP A 58 -23.20 9.29 9.05
C ASP A 58 -23.38 9.03 7.55
N GLN A 59 -22.70 9.81 6.71
CA GLN A 59 -22.75 9.69 5.25
C GLN A 59 -21.36 9.51 4.66
N PRO A 60 -20.76 8.31 4.83
CA PRO A 60 -19.44 8.03 4.28
C PRO A 60 -19.42 8.09 2.75
N GLN A 61 -18.27 8.49 2.19
CA GLN A 61 -18.10 8.63 0.76
C GLN A 61 -16.69 8.26 0.30
N ALA A 62 -16.53 7.95 -0.99
CA ALA A 62 -15.26 7.67 -1.65
C ALA A 62 -15.22 8.31 -3.05
N GLU A 63 -15.67 9.56 -3.14
CA GLU A 63 -15.74 10.28 -4.43
C GLU A 63 -14.38 10.82 -4.83
N ARG A 64 -13.65 11.46 -3.90
CA ARG A 64 -12.34 12.06 -4.14
C ARG A 64 -11.23 11.04 -3.87
N VAL A 65 -11.03 10.15 -4.85
CA VAL A 65 -9.96 9.14 -4.79
C VAL A 65 -8.66 9.75 -5.31
N HIS A 66 -7.58 9.55 -4.56
CA HIS A 66 -6.26 9.99 -4.96
C HIS A 66 -5.29 8.80 -5.01
N ILE A 67 -4.59 8.65 -6.14
CA ILE A 67 -3.64 7.58 -6.40
C ILE A 67 -2.24 8.19 -6.52
N THR A 68 -1.28 7.68 -5.75
CA THR A 68 0.14 8.01 -5.94
C THR A 68 0.93 6.75 -6.20
N VAL A 69 1.63 6.68 -7.35
CA VAL A 69 2.58 5.61 -7.64
C VAL A 69 3.97 6.06 -7.23
N PHE A 70 4.56 5.41 -6.23
CA PHE A 70 5.95 5.59 -5.86
C PHE A 70 6.83 4.68 -6.71
N ALA A 71 7.88 5.24 -7.32
CA ALA A 71 8.76 4.49 -8.20
C ALA A 71 10.22 4.58 -7.76
N ALA A 72 10.91 3.44 -7.74
CA ALA A 72 12.35 3.38 -7.45
C ALA A 72 13.00 2.11 -8.01
N ASP A 73 14.30 2.18 -8.27
CA ASP A 73 15.10 1.05 -8.68
C ASP A 73 15.82 0.35 -7.52
N HIS A 74 16.07 -0.94 -7.69
CA HIS A 74 16.65 -1.82 -6.67
C HIS A 74 17.98 -2.41 -7.09
N GLY A 75 19.03 -2.23 -6.26
CA GLY A 75 20.35 -2.79 -6.52
C GLY A 75 20.39 -4.32 -6.50
N VAL A 76 19.44 -4.99 -5.84
CA VAL A 76 19.33 -6.46 -5.82
C VAL A 76 19.06 -7.05 -7.21
N THR A 77 18.67 -6.26 -8.20
CA THR A 77 18.53 -6.73 -9.59
C THR A 77 19.84 -7.26 -10.17
N ALA A 78 20.99 -6.83 -9.63
CA ALA A 78 22.30 -7.35 -9.98
C ALA A 78 22.45 -8.87 -9.72
N GLU A 79 21.62 -9.41 -8.82
CA GLU A 79 21.59 -10.86 -8.51
C GLU A 79 20.74 -11.68 -9.50
N GLY A 80 20.21 -11.09 -10.57
CA GLY A 80 19.41 -11.84 -11.57
C GLY A 80 18.03 -12.30 -11.09
N VAL A 81 17.41 -11.55 -10.19
CA VAL A 81 16.12 -11.87 -9.54
C VAL A 81 14.89 -11.41 -10.32
N SER A 82 15.05 -10.90 -11.53
CA SER A 82 13.96 -10.42 -12.39
C SER A 82 14.20 -10.83 -13.85
N VAL A 83 13.11 -11.13 -14.57
CA VAL A 83 13.16 -11.39 -16.03
C VAL A 83 13.25 -10.10 -16.84
N PHE A 84 12.81 -8.96 -16.26
CA PHE A 84 12.89 -7.66 -16.91
C PHE A 84 14.16 -6.91 -16.50
N PRO A 85 14.79 -6.19 -17.44
CA PRO A 85 15.91 -5.32 -17.13
C PRO A 85 15.44 -4.11 -16.31
N GLN A 86 16.30 -3.57 -15.50
CA GLN A 86 16.00 -2.48 -14.56
C GLN A 86 15.50 -1.21 -15.26
N ILE A 87 15.92 -0.96 -16.50
CA ILE A 87 15.47 0.19 -17.31
C ILE A 87 13.93 0.27 -17.42
N VAL A 88 13.23 -0.86 -17.29
CA VAL A 88 11.75 -0.93 -17.37
C VAL A 88 11.10 -0.07 -16.29
N THR A 89 11.70 0.13 -15.14
CA THR A 89 11.18 1.07 -14.12
C THR A 89 11.05 2.49 -14.70
N THR A 90 12.12 3.00 -15.33
CA THR A 90 12.11 4.31 -15.97
C THR A 90 11.11 4.38 -17.14
N GLU A 91 11.02 3.31 -17.93
CA GLU A 91 10.07 3.23 -19.06
C GLU A 91 8.63 3.27 -18.56
N MET A 92 8.34 2.60 -17.44
CA MET A 92 7.02 2.65 -16.81
C MET A 92 6.70 4.01 -16.22
N VAL A 93 7.65 4.71 -15.60
CA VAL A 93 7.44 6.10 -15.14
C VAL A 93 7.07 7.00 -16.34
N LYS A 94 7.74 6.83 -17.49
CA LYS A 94 7.38 7.54 -18.72
C LYS A 94 5.99 7.14 -19.24
N ASN A 95 5.62 5.85 -19.10
CA ASN A 95 4.30 5.36 -19.51
C ASN A 95 3.18 5.93 -18.61
N PHE A 96 3.40 6.01 -17.30
CA PHE A 96 2.49 6.69 -16.37
C PHE A 96 2.29 8.16 -16.76
N ALA A 97 3.38 8.88 -17.04
CA ALA A 97 3.32 10.29 -17.47
C ALA A 97 2.52 10.48 -18.76
N ARG A 98 2.58 9.50 -19.68
CA ARG A 98 1.84 9.52 -20.96
C ARG A 98 0.39 9.05 -20.83
N GLY A 99 -0.01 8.50 -19.69
CA GLY A 99 -1.36 8.02 -19.45
C GLY A 99 -1.68 6.63 -20.02
N GLY A 100 -0.65 5.81 -20.32
CA GLY A 100 -0.80 4.52 -21.03
C GLY A 100 -0.84 3.28 -20.13
N ALA A 101 -0.50 3.37 -18.85
CA ALA A 101 -0.48 2.24 -17.94
C ALA A 101 -1.88 1.82 -17.45
N ALA A 102 -1.99 0.62 -16.90
CA ALA A 102 -3.26 0.11 -16.37
C ALA A 102 -3.86 1.04 -15.32
N ILE A 103 -3.05 1.55 -14.39
CA ILE A 103 -3.50 2.48 -13.36
C ILE A 103 -4.02 3.80 -13.95
N ASN A 104 -3.45 4.30 -15.06
CA ASN A 104 -3.95 5.49 -15.71
C ASN A 104 -5.35 5.29 -16.30
N VAL A 105 -5.60 4.12 -16.89
CA VAL A 105 -6.92 3.75 -17.40
C VAL A 105 -7.94 3.65 -16.27
N ALA A 106 -7.55 2.97 -15.17
CA ALA A 106 -8.38 2.85 -13.99
C ALA A 106 -8.68 4.22 -13.35
N ALA A 107 -7.67 5.09 -13.22
CA ALA A 107 -7.85 6.44 -12.68
C ALA A 107 -8.86 7.26 -13.50
N ARG A 108 -8.75 7.24 -14.83
CA ARG A 108 -9.73 7.91 -15.70
C ARG A 108 -11.14 7.32 -15.57
N PHE A 109 -11.26 5.99 -15.48
CA PHE A 109 -12.55 5.31 -15.28
C PHE A 109 -13.20 5.73 -13.95
N LEU A 110 -12.39 5.93 -12.92
CA LEU A 110 -12.84 6.29 -11.57
C LEU A 110 -13.02 7.80 -11.37
N ASP A 111 -12.64 8.63 -12.32
CA ASP A 111 -12.46 10.10 -12.12
C ASP A 111 -11.57 10.39 -10.92
N ALA A 112 -10.49 9.60 -10.77
CA ALA A 112 -9.52 9.69 -9.69
C ALA A 112 -8.30 10.51 -10.10
N SER A 113 -7.75 11.27 -9.17
CA SER A 113 -6.46 11.95 -9.38
C SER A 113 -5.34 10.92 -9.32
N LEU A 114 -4.37 11.05 -10.24
CA LEU A 114 -3.19 10.18 -10.30
C LEU A 114 -1.92 11.02 -10.46
N ASP A 115 -0.94 10.74 -9.64
CA ASP A 115 0.42 11.25 -9.78
C ASP A 115 1.47 10.16 -9.52
N VAL A 116 2.70 10.44 -9.93
CA VAL A 116 3.84 9.56 -9.76
C VAL A 116 4.93 10.29 -8.99
N CYS A 117 5.51 9.64 -8.00
CA CYS A 117 6.67 10.11 -7.26
C CYS A 117 7.88 9.22 -7.60
N ASN A 118 8.81 9.73 -8.41
CA ASN A 118 10.05 9.04 -8.73
C ASN A 118 11.11 9.37 -7.66
N LEU A 119 11.43 8.38 -6.83
CA LEU A 119 12.38 8.44 -5.72
C LEU A 119 13.80 8.04 -6.11
N GLY A 120 13.99 7.60 -7.37
CA GLY A 120 15.28 7.27 -7.93
C GLY A 120 15.22 6.10 -8.91
N THR A 121 15.60 6.36 -10.14
CA THR A 121 15.74 5.38 -11.22
C THR A 121 17.11 5.52 -11.87
N ILE A 122 17.64 4.41 -12.41
CA ILE A 122 18.96 4.39 -13.06
C ILE A 122 19.07 5.36 -14.26
N MET A 123 17.93 5.71 -14.85
CA MET A 123 17.85 6.77 -15.87
C MET A 123 16.93 7.89 -15.34
N PRO A 124 17.37 9.14 -15.40
CA PRO A 124 16.58 10.29 -14.94
C PRO A 124 15.25 10.42 -15.68
N THR A 125 14.22 10.92 -14.98
CA THR A 125 12.89 11.20 -15.53
C THR A 125 12.50 12.66 -15.31
N GLU A 126 13.46 13.54 -15.38
CA GLU A 126 13.25 14.97 -15.19
C GLU A 126 12.24 15.53 -16.21
N HIS A 127 11.45 16.51 -15.77
CA HIS A 127 10.52 17.27 -16.61
C HIS A 127 9.36 16.47 -17.24
N LEU A 128 8.95 15.34 -16.67
CA LEU A 128 7.74 14.66 -17.08
C LEU A 128 6.50 15.23 -16.37
N ASN A 129 5.47 15.61 -17.13
CA ASN A 129 4.20 16.06 -16.55
C ASN A 129 3.55 14.96 -15.70
N GLY A 130 3.04 15.32 -14.53
CA GLY A 130 2.41 14.36 -13.61
C GLY A 130 3.41 13.48 -12.84
N VAL A 131 4.72 13.76 -12.94
CA VAL A 131 5.78 13.08 -12.19
C VAL A 131 6.49 14.07 -11.29
N THR A 132 6.46 13.81 -9.99
CA THR A 132 7.31 14.49 -9.02
C THR A 132 8.65 13.76 -8.99
N TYR A 133 9.70 14.43 -9.42
CA TYR A 133 11.06 13.87 -9.45
C TYR A 133 11.82 14.28 -8.18
N GLN A 134 11.98 13.34 -7.25
CA GLN A 134 12.66 13.53 -5.95
C GLN A 134 13.66 12.41 -5.71
N PRO A 135 14.72 12.28 -6.53
CA PRO A 135 15.63 11.15 -6.45
C PRO A 135 16.42 11.17 -5.14
N ILE A 136 16.36 10.05 -4.41
CA ILE A 136 17.17 9.78 -3.23
C ILE A 136 18.55 9.27 -3.65
N ALA A 137 18.57 8.35 -4.59
CA ALA A 137 19.71 7.84 -5.32
C ALA A 137 19.23 7.22 -6.63
N ALA A 138 20.12 6.82 -7.54
CA ALA A 138 19.72 6.15 -8.77
C ALA A 138 19.03 4.79 -8.51
N GLN A 139 19.38 4.13 -7.41
CA GLN A 139 18.79 2.87 -6.94
C GLN A 139 19.20 2.64 -5.48
N THR A 140 18.57 1.66 -4.82
CA THR A 140 19.09 1.17 -3.53
C THR A 140 20.42 0.44 -3.72
N ALA A 141 21.17 0.24 -2.65
CA ALA A 141 22.28 -0.70 -2.69
C ALA A 141 21.80 -2.14 -2.84
N ASN A 142 22.68 -3.05 -3.30
CA ASN A 142 22.39 -4.48 -3.27
C ASN A 142 22.41 -4.98 -1.82
N PHE A 143 21.27 -5.38 -1.32
CA PHE A 143 21.14 -5.79 0.08
C PHE A 143 21.74 -7.17 0.38
N VAL A 144 22.27 -7.86 -0.59
CA VAL A 144 23.04 -9.12 -0.35
C VAL A 144 24.38 -8.82 0.34
N ASP A 145 24.98 -7.65 0.05
CA ASP A 145 26.32 -7.29 0.50
C ASP A 145 26.35 -6.16 1.55
N GLN A 146 25.29 -5.32 1.60
CA GLN A 146 25.19 -4.17 2.49
C GLN A 146 23.73 -3.76 2.69
N PRO A 147 23.38 -2.89 3.65
CA PRO A 147 22.01 -2.38 3.78
C PRO A 147 21.51 -1.72 2.49
N ALA A 148 20.26 -1.99 2.09
CA ALA A 148 19.63 -1.39 0.90
C ALA A 148 19.68 0.13 0.91
N MET A 149 19.54 0.74 2.10
CA MET A 149 19.48 2.18 2.30
C MET A 149 20.39 2.61 3.46
N THR A 150 20.93 3.81 3.37
CA THR A 150 21.47 4.52 4.55
C THR A 150 20.32 4.99 5.45
N HIS A 151 20.62 5.42 6.68
CA HIS A 151 19.62 6.01 7.58
C HIS A 151 18.99 7.27 6.98
N GLU A 152 19.78 8.11 6.31
CA GLU A 152 19.32 9.33 5.65
C GLU A 152 18.41 9.02 4.46
N GLN A 153 18.74 8.02 3.64
CA GLN A 153 17.93 7.59 2.51
C GLN A 153 16.58 7.04 2.97
N LEU A 154 16.56 6.19 4.02
CA LEU A 154 15.32 5.71 4.63
C LEU A 154 14.46 6.88 5.14
N ALA A 155 15.05 7.80 5.90
CA ALA A 155 14.33 8.96 6.44
C ALA A 155 13.73 9.82 5.33
N THR A 156 14.48 10.03 4.24
CA THR A 156 14.00 10.78 3.07
C THR A 156 12.85 10.07 2.38
N ALA A 157 12.93 8.75 2.18
CA ALA A 157 11.89 7.96 1.54
C ALA A 157 10.58 7.95 2.36
N LEU A 158 10.65 7.68 3.66
CA LEU A 158 9.50 7.75 4.57
C LEU A 158 8.85 9.13 4.56
N THR A 159 9.68 10.19 4.59
CA THR A 159 9.21 11.58 4.59
C THR A 159 8.57 11.96 3.26
N ALA A 160 9.03 11.43 2.13
CA ALA A 160 8.41 11.65 0.83
C ALA A 160 6.95 11.14 0.84
N GLY A 161 6.70 9.93 1.37
CA GLY A 161 5.36 9.40 1.56
C GLY A 161 4.49 10.27 2.46
N ARG A 162 5.01 10.65 3.64
CA ARG A 162 4.32 11.56 4.57
C ARG A 162 3.93 12.89 3.93
N THR A 163 4.89 13.57 3.30
CA THR A 163 4.69 14.87 2.67
C THR A 163 3.62 14.80 1.59
N ARG A 164 3.61 13.68 0.84
CA ARG A 164 2.59 13.47 -0.18
C ARG A 164 1.19 13.46 0.44
N ILE A 165 0.97 12.67 1.49
CA ILE A 165 -0.32 12.60 2.18
C ILE A 165 -0.74 13.95 2.76
N GLN A 166 0.17 14.68 3.38
CA GLN A 166 -0.13 16.02 3.93
C GLN A 166 -0.57 17.00 2.85
N THR A 167 0.00 16.91 1.65
CA THR A 167 -0.39 17.74 0.50
C THR A 167 -1.79 17.38 -0.02
N LEU A 168 -2.16 16.10 0.02
CA LEU A 168 -3.43 15.59 -0.51
C LEU A 168 -4.61 15.75 0.44
N LYS A 169 -4.35 15.81 1.75
CA LYS A 169 -5.34 15.78 2.82
C LYS A 169 -6.62 16.63 2.57
N PRO A 170 -6.55 17.87 2.12
CA PRO A 170 -7.74 18.72 2.00
C PRO A 170 -8.80 18.20 1.02
N ASN A 171 -8.41 17.33 0.09
CA ASN A 171 -9.26 16.93 -1.04
C ASN A 171 -9.29 15.40 -1.27
N THR A 172 -9.06 14.60 -0.24
CA THR A 172 -8.98 13.14 -0.39
C THR A 172 -9.94 12.45 0.56
N ASP A 173 -10.87 11.65 0.01
CA ASP A 173 -11.75 10.76 0.76
C ASP A 173 -11.14 9.37 0.93
N LEU A 174 -10.33 8.94 -0.06
CA LEU A 174 -9.70 7.64 -0.12
C LEU A 174 -8.35 7.74 -0.82
N PHE A 175 -7.29 7.26 -0.19
CA PHE A 175 -5.94 7.20 -0.76
C PHE A 175 -5.62 5.79 -1.28
N ILE A 176 -4.92 5.71 -2.41
CA ILE A 176 -4.33 4.49 -2.97
C ILE A 176 -2.84 4.72 -3.16
N GLY A 177 -2.02 3.90 -2.50
CA GLY A 177 -0.60 3.82 -2.76
C GLY A 177 -0.28 2.71 -3.77
N GLY A 178 0.23 3.09 -4.93
CA GLY A 178 0.81 2.20 -5.93
C GLY A 178 2.33 2.18 -5.86
N GLU A 179 2.95 1.20 -6.49
CA GLU A 179 4.41 1.06 -6.54
C GLU A 179 4.89 0.63 -7.94
N MET A 180 6.13 0.98 -8.25
CA MET A 180 6.85 0.51 -9.43
C MET A 180 8.35 0.42 -9.14
N GLY A 181 8.92 -0.78 -9.31
CA GLY A 181 10.36 -0.99 -9.14
C GLY A 181 10.77 -2.39 -9.55
N ILE A 182 11.56 -2.52 -10.62
CA ILE A 182 12.09 -3.83 -11.01
C ILE A 182 12.97 -4.37 -9.87
N GLY A 183 12.64 -5.58 -9.38
CA GLY A 183 13.32 -6.21 -8.24
C GLY A 183 12.61 -6.04 -6.90
N ASN A 184 11.59 -5.18 -6.78
CA ASN A 184 10.90 -4.87 -5.53
C ASN A 184 10.16 -6.06 -4.90
N THR A 185 9.71 -7.05 -5.70
CA THR A 185 9.15 -8.28 -5.15
C THR A 185 10.18 -9.07 -4.34
N THR A 186 11.48 -8.95 -4.65
CA THR A 186 12.56 -9.59 -3.88
C THR A 186 12.71 -8.90 -2.52
N SER A 187 12.72 -7.56 -2.50
CA SER A 187 12.71 -6.77 -1.27
C SER A 187 11.48 -7.05 -0.40
N ALA A 188 10.30 -7.08 -1.01
CA ALA A 188 9.06 -7.38 -0.29
C ALA A 188 9.08 -8.81 0.28
N SER A 189 9.56 -9.81 -0.46
CA SER A 189 9.70 -11.18 0.02
C SER A 189 10.73 -11.30 1.17
N ALA A 190 11.85 -10.59 1.10
CA ALA A 190 12.84 -10.56 2.17
C ALA A 190 12.28 -9.93 3.47
N LEU A 191 11.56 -8.81 3.33
CA LEU A 191 10.85 -8.18 4.45
C LEU A 191 9.80 -9.12 5.05
N LEU A 192 8.99 -9.76 4.21
CA LEU A 192 7.95 -10.69 4.66
C LEU A 192 8.55 -11.89 5.40
N ALA A 193 9.62 -12.50 4.86
CA ALA A 193 10.28 -13.63 5.49
C ALA A 193 10.75 -13.29 6.91
N TYR A 194 11.36 -12.13 7.08
CA TYR A 194 11.77 -11.63 8.40
C TYR A 194 10.58 -11.32 9.32
N LEU A 195 9.61 -10.55 8.85
CA LEU A 195 8.50 -10.05 9.68
C LEU A 195 7.57 -11.14 10.18
N LEU A 196 7.45 -12.26 9.44
CA LEU A 196 6.60 -13.39 9.79
C LEU A 196 7.38 -14.62 10.26
N ASP A 197 8.72 -14.54 10.33
CA ASP A 197 9.60 -15.68 10.67
C ASP A 197 9.29 -16.92 9.82
N ILE A 198 9.20 -16.74 8.51
CA ILE A 198 8.95 -17.81 7.54
C ILE A 198 10.15 -18.01 6.61
N SER A 199 10.24 -19.19 5.98
CA SER A 199 11.33 -19.48 5.05
C SER A 199 11.30 -18.53 3.84
N SER A 200 12.47 -18.24 3.27
CA SER A 200 12.57 -17.47 2.02
C SER A 200 11.81 -18.14 0.87
N ALA A 201 11.81 -19.48 0.81
CA ALA A 201 11.03 -20.23 -0.17
C ALA A 201 9.52 -19.98 -0.03
N ASP A 202 9.03 -19.90 1.19
CA ASP A 202 7.62 -19.61 1.49
C ASP A 202 7.20 -18.16 1.23
N ALA A 203 8.17 -17.23 1.32
CA ALA A 203 7.94 -15.81 1.08
C ALA A 203 8.11 -15.41 -0.39
N THR A 204 8.69 -16.28 -1.23
CA THR A 204 9.08 -15.92 -2.60
C THR A 204 8.08 -16.44 -3.63
N GLY A 205 7.69 -15.56 -4.54
CA GLY A 205 6.84 -15.84 -5.69
C GLY A 205 7.51 -15.50 -7.02
N PRO A 206 6.81 -15.79 -8.14
CA PRO A 206 7.33 -15.56 -9.49
C PRO A 206 7.52 -14.09 -9.84
N GLY A 207 6.91 -13.16 -9.07
CA GLY A 207 6.96 -11.74 -9.37
C GLY A 207 6.53 -11.44 -10.80
N THR A 208 7.43 -10.84 -11.60
CA THR A 208 7.18 -10.47 -12.99
C THR A 208 7.15 -11.66 -13.97
N GLY A 209 7.29 -12.91 -13.51
CA GLY A 209 7.14 -14.09 -14.37
C GLY A 209 8.34 -15.03 -14.38
N LEU A 210 9.11 -15.11 -13.29
CA LEU A 210 10.16 -16.12 -13.12
C LEU A 210 9.58 -17.54 -13.22
N ASN A 211 10.32 -18.45 -13.86
CA ASN A 211 10.03 -19.87 -13.81
C ASN A 211 10.46 -20.47 -12.44
N ALA A 212 10.24 -21.76 -12.24
CA ALA A 212 10.56 -22.44 -10.98
C ALA A 212 12.04 -22.29 -10.56
N ASP A 213 12.97 -22.41 -11.49
CA ASP A 213 14.40 -22.26 -11.21
C ASP A 213 14.73 -20.80 -10.81
N GLY A 214 14.13 -19.83 -11.48
CA GLY A 214 14.26 -18.41 -11.13
C GLY A 214 13.68 -18.09 -9.74
N VAL A 215 12.55 -18.70 -9.36
CA VAL A 215 11.96 -18.56 -8.02
C VAL A 215 12.91 -19.16 -6.96
N ASN A 216 13.45 -20.35 -7.21
CA ASN A 216 14.42 -20.98 -6.30
C ASN A 216 15.70 -20.15 -6.16
N HIS A 217 16.22 -19.62 -7.27
CA HIS A 217 17.36 -18.70 -7.26
C HIS A 217 17.08 -17.46 -6.42
N LYS A 218 15.93 -16.82 -6.64
CA LYS A 218 15.50 -15.64 -5.87
C LYS A 218 15.36 -15.94 -4.38
N ALA A 219 14.81 -17.08 -4.00
CA ALA A 219 14.75 -17.52 -2.61
C ALA A 219 16.16 -17.69 -2.00
N GLY A 220 17.11 -18.27 -2.73
CA GLY A 220 18.51 -18.38 -2.31
C GLY A 220 19.20 -17.01 -2.14
N VAL A 221 18.90 -16.04 -2.98
CA VAL A 221 19.39 -14.65 -2.83
C VAL A 221 18.84 -14.02 -1.53
N ILE A 222 17.55 -14.24 -1.23
CA ILE A 222 16.93 -13.76 0.00
C ILE A 222 17.54 -14.45 1.23
N ASP A 223 17.77 -15.77 1.19
CA ASP A 223 18.43 -16.51 2.28
C ASP A 223 19.81 -15.92 2.59
N LYS A 224 20.64 -15.70 1.55
CA LYS A 224 21.96 -15.08 1.71
C LYS A 224 21.87 -13.70 2.37
N ALA A 225 20.94 -12.87 1.92
CA ALA A 225 20.70 -11.55 2.49
C ALA A 225 20.25 -11.63 3.96
N LEU A 226 19.31 -12.50 4.30
CA LEU A 226 18.82 -12.68 5.67
C LEU A 226 19.96 -13.18 6.58
N GLN A 227 20.77 -14.13 6.16
CA GLN A 227 21.95 -14.56 6.92
C GLN A 227 22.90 -13.42 7.24
N PHE A 228 23.14 -12.53 6.28
CA PHE A 228 24.00 -11.36 6.48
C PHE A 228 23.36 -10.33 7.42
N HIS A 229 22.06 -10.11 7.33
CA HIS A 229 21.39 -9.00 8.05
C HIS A 229 20.81 -9.40 9.41
N THR A 230 20.48 -10.68 9.65
CA THR A 230 19.84 -11.16 10.91
C THR A 230 20.47 -10.60 12.18
N PRO A 231 21.82 -10.51 12.32
CA PRO A 231 22.43 -9.97 13.54
C PRO A 231 22.10 -8.50 13.83
N TYR A 232 21.50 -7.79 12.88
CA TYR A 232 21.21 -6.37 12.92
C TYR A 232 19.72 -6.03 12.78
N LEU A 233 18.87 -7.04 12.59
CA LEU A 233 17.43 -6.85 12.40
C LEU A 233 16.71 -6.75 13.75
N GLU A 234 16.91 -5.65 14.47
CA GLU A 234 16.35 -5.46 15.81
C GLU A 234 14.92 -4.87 15.80
N THR A 235 14.58 -4.13 14.73
CA THR A 235 13.29 -3.44 14.62
C THR A 235 12.72 -3.52 13.20
N PRO A 236 11.39 -3.37 13.02
CA PRO A 236 10.78 -3.30 11.69
C PRO A 236 11.35 -2.16 10.82
N LEU A 237 11.74 -1.05 11.44
CA LEU A 237 12.35 0.08 10.76
C LEU A 237 13.75 -0.26 10.23
N GLU A 238 14.54 -0.98 11.02
CA GLU A 238 15.86 -1.45 10.60
C GLU A 238 15.75 -2.53 9.51
N ALA A 239 14.74 -3.41 9.59
CA ALA A 239 14.46 -4.36 8.52
C ALA A 239 14.12 -3.63 7.20
N LEU A 240 13.25 -2.62 7.26
CA LEU A 240 12.92 -1.79 6.10
C LEU A 240 14.14 -1.12 5.50
N ARG A 241 15.05 -0.60 6.34
CA ARG A 241 16.29 0.02 5.90
C ARG A 241 17.22 -0.95 5.18
N ARG A 242 17.33 -2.17 5.70
CA ARG A 242 18.32 -3.15 5.23
C ARG A 242 17.84 -3.96 4.04
N LEU A 243 16.54 -4.27 3.97
CA LEU A 243 15.97 -5.21 2.99
C LEU A 243 14.96 -4.55 2.04
N GLY A 244 14.53 -3.31 2.32
CA GLY A 244 13.46 -2.63 1.60
C GLY A 244 13.89 -1.94 0.31
N GLY A 245 13.08 -0.94 -0.08
CA GLY A 245 13.28 -0.08 -1.24
C GLY A 245 12.75 1.31 -0.96
N PHE A 246 13.12 2.31 -1.77
CA PHE A 246 12.68 3.69 -1.54
C PHE A 246 11.18 3.82 -1.68
N GLU A 247 10.56 3.18 -2.67
CA GLU A 247 9.12 3.19 -2.90
C GLU A 247 8.36 2.41 -1.82
N ILE A 248 8.91 1.29 -1.32
CA ILE A 248 8.33 0.52 -0.22
C ILE A 248 8.37 1.35 1.07
N ALA A 249 9.47 2.05 1.32
CA ALA A 249 9.60 2.95 2.47
C ALA A 249 8.66 4.17 2.34
N ALA A 250 8.51 4.74 1.14
CA ALA A 250 7.56 5.82 0.91
C ALA A 250 6.12 5.38 1.11
N LEU A 251 5.73 4.19 0.65
CA LEU A 251 4.42 3.59 0.94
C LEU A 251 4.20 3.42 2.44
N CYS A 252 5.18 2.87 3.17
CA CYS A 252 5.12 2.73 4.62
C CYS A 252 4.88 4.10 5.29
N GLY A 253 5.65 5.12 4.91
CA GLY A 253 5.48 6.50 5.40
C GLY A 253 4.11 7.10 5.06
N ALA A 254 3.60 6.82 3.85
CA ALA A 254 2.28 7.27 3.42
C ALA A 254 1.16 6.62 4.26
N TYR A 255 1.22 5.31 4.53
CA TYR A 255 0.22 4.61 5.34
C TYR A 255 0.17 5.12 6.79
N ILE A 256 1.34 5.33 7.41
CA ILE A 256 1.41 5.94 8.75
C ILE A 256 0.81 7.35 8.72
N ALA A 257 1.16 8.15 7.72
CA ALA A 257 0.63 9.51 7.57
C ALA A 257 -0.88 9.52 7.30
N CYS A 258 -1.43 8.61 6.49
CA CYS A 258 -2.87 8.45 6.28
C CYS A 258 -3.60 8.27 7.60
N ALA A 259 -3.11 7.36 8.45
CA ALA A 259 -3.69 7.10 9.77
C ALA A 259 -3.63 8.34 10.69
N GLN A 260 -2.51 9.05 10.70
CA GLN A 260 -2.32 10.27 11.50
C GLN A 260 -3.19 11.44 11.02
N GLU A 261 -3.37 11.56 9.71
CA GLU A 261 -4.15 12.63 9.08
C GLU A 261 -5.66 12.30 8.99
N GLY A 262 -6.04 11.04 9.24
CA GLY A 262 -7.43 10.58 9.19
C GLY A 262 -7.95 10.40 7.78
N ILE A 263 -7.14 9.81 6.90
CA ILE A 263 -7.48 9.48 5.51
C ILE A 263 -7.60 7.97 5.37
N PRO A 264 -8.77 7.40 4.99
CA PRO A 264 -8.90 5.99 4.65
C PRO A 264 -7.92 5.59 3.54
N CYS A 265 -7.25 4.44 3.70
CA CYS A 265 -6.25 3.97 2.76
C CYS A 265 -6.61 2.60 2.21
N LEU A 266 -6.71 2.50 0.88
CA LEU A 266 -6.97 1.26 0.16
C LEU A 266 -5.65 0.65 -0.29
N VAL A 267 -5.28 -0.47 0.35
CA VAL A 267 -3.99 -1.15 0.13
C VAL A 267 -4.10 -2.06 -1.09
N ASP A 268 -3.14 -1.95 -2.01
CA ASP A 268 -3.04 -2.78 -3.21
C ASP A 268 -2.56 -4.21 -2.90
N GLY A 269 -1.89 -4.84 -3.82
CA GLY A 269 -1.45 -6.23 -3.77
C GLY A 269 -0.30 -6.53 -2.81
N PHE A 270 0.53 -7.49 -3.19
CA PHE A 270 1.56 -8.09 -2.32
C PHE A 270 2.55 -7.06 -1.77
N ILE A 271 3.22 -6.29 -2.63
CA ILE A 271 4.28 -5.36 -2.21
C ILE A 271 3.72 -4.23 -1.32
N ALA A 272 2.60 -3.66 -1.73
CA ALA A 272 1.91 -2.62 -0.98
C ALA A 272 1.44 -3.13 0.40
N SER A 273 0.96 -4.38 0.46
CA SER A 273 0.55 -5.02 1.74
C SER A 273 1.75 -5.33 2.64
N VAL A 274 2.93 -5.65 2.08
CA VAL A 274 4.17 -5.76 2.88
C VAL A 274 4.57 -4.40 3.45
N ALA A 275 4.51 -3.32 2.67
CA ALA A 275 4.74 -1.97 3.18
C ALA A 275 3.75 -1.59 4.28
N ALA A 276 2.47 -1.97 4.14
CA ALA A 276 1.44 -1.80 5.15
C ALA A 276 1.73 -2.61 6.43
N LEU A 277 2.19 -3.85 6.29
CA LEU A 277 2.61 -4.67 7.44
C LEU A 277 3.77 -4.01 8.20
N VAL A 278 4.79 -3.49 7.48
CA VAL A 278 5.88 -2.73 8.12
C VAL A 278 5.33 -1.52 8.86
N ALA A 279 4.41 -0.76 8.25
CA ALA A 279 3.77 0.40 8.87
C ALA A 279 3.03 0.02 10.18
N CYS A 280 2.25 -1.06 10.16
CA CYS A 280 1.55 -1.58 11.35
C CYS A 280 2.51 -2.09 12.43
N ARG A 281 3.68 -2.65 12.06
CA ARG A 281 4.70 -3.06 13.03
C ARG A 281 5.44 -1.88 13.66
N ILE A 282 5.55 -0.75 12.96
CA ILE A 282 6.12 0.51 13.49
C ILE A 282 5.07 1.23 14.35
N ASN A 283 3.83 1.29 13.89
CA ASN A 283 2.73 1.97 14.56
C ASN A 283 1.45 1.14 14.42
N PRO A 284 1.06 0.37 15.46
CA PRO A 284 -0.09 -0.53 15.40
C PRO A 284 -1.43 0.15 15.10
N ASP A 285 -1.58 1.44 15.44
CA ASP A 285 -2.82 2.19 15.19
C ASP A 285 -3.12 2.36 13.69
N VAL A 286 -2.14 2.13 12.82
CA VAL A 286 -2.28 2.26 11.36
C VAL A 286 -3.28 1.25 10.80
N GLU A 287 -3.37 0.02 11.33
CA GLU A 287 -4.22 -1.04 10.79
C GLU A 287 -5.69 -0.61 10.70
N GLY A 288 -6.18 0.16 11.68
CA GLY A 288 -7.55 0.67 11.70
C GLY A 288 -7.89 1.60 10.52
N TRP A 289 -6.90 2.15 9.84
CA TRP A 289 -7.05 3.08 8.70
C TRP A 289 -6.84 2.41 7.35
N LEU A 290 -6.55 1.10 7.32
CA LEU A 290 -6.33 0.34 6.11
C LEU A 290 -7.60 -0.41 5.69
N ILE A 291 -7.79 -0.56 4.38
CA ILE A 291 -8.75 -1.46 3.74
C ILE A 291 -7.96 -2.31 2.75
N LEU A 292 -8.00 -3.64 2.89
CA LEU A 292 -7.32 -4.53 1.95
C LEU A 292 -8.16 -4.71 0.69
N SER A 293 -7.62 -4.36 -0.48
CA SER A 293 -8.38 -4.28 -1.72
C SER A 293 -8.67 -5.63 -2.36
N HIS A 294 -7.64 -6.44 -2.62
CA HIS A 294 -7.79 -7.69 -3.33
C HIS A 294 -6.83 -8.77 -2.83
N TYR A 295 -7.25 -10.02 -3.00
CA TYR A 295 -6.37 -11.17 -2.80
C TYR A 295 -5.38 -11.24 -3.97
N SER A 296 -4.11 -10.91 -3.70
CA SER A 296 -3.07 -10.98 -4.73
C SER A 296 -2.78 -12.42 -5.11
N ALA A 297 -2.51 -12.68 -6.40
CA ALA A 297 -2.12 -14.00 -6.88
C ALA A 297 -0.65 -14.37 -6.57
N GLU A 298 0.11 -13.52 -5.86
CA GLU A 298 1.43 -13.90 -5.33
C GLU A 298 1.27 -14.99 -4.26
N PRO A 299 2.02 -16.12 -4.35
CA PRO A 299 1.82 -17.29 -3.49
C PRO A 299 1.93 -16.99 -1.99
N ALA A 300 2.82 -16.09 -1.59
CA ALA A 300 3.03 -15.72 -0.20
C ALA A 300 1.91 -14.84 0.39
N TYR A 301 0.97 -14.36 -0.44
CA TYR A 301 -0.05 -13.41 0.01
C TYR A 301 -0.97 -13.97 1.08
N GLY A 302 -1.31 -15.27 1.00
CA GLY A 302 -2.12 -15.94 2.03
C GLY A 302 -1.45 -15.92 3.42
N LYS A 303 -0.12 -16.07 3.48
CA LYS A 303 0.66 -15.97 4.72
C LYS A 303 0.71 -14.52 5.22
N LEU A 304 0.90 -13.57 4.30
CA LEU A 304 0.86 -12.14 4.63
C LEU A 304 -0.47 -11.73 5.27
N LEU A 305 -1.58 -12.22 4.74
CA LEU A 305 -2.92 -11.92 5.27
C LEU A 305 -3.13 -12.39 6.72
N SER A 306 -2.44 -13.44 7.17
CA SER A 306 -2.55 -13.89 8.56
C SER A 306 -2.03 -12.88 9.58
N ALA A 307 -1.30 -11.86 9.13
CA ALA A 307 -0.78 -10.77 9.96
C ALA A 307 -1.76 -9.59 10.09
N PHE A 308 -2.90 -9.62 9.39
CA PHE A 308 -3.94 -8.59 9.45
C PHE A 308 -5.25 -9.18 9.98
N HIS A 309 -6.05 -8.34 10.64
CA HIS A 309 -7.38 -8.71 11.15
C HIS A 309 -8.49 -8.53 10.08
N GLN A 310 -8.11 -8.24 8.87
CA GLN A 310 -9.02 -7.94 7.76
C GLN A 310 -8.88 -8.95 6.62
N GLN A 311 -9.92 -9.04 5.80
CA GLN A 311 -9.94 -9.85 4.58
C GLN A 311 -10.10 -8.95 3.35
N PRO A 312 -9.39 -9.23 2.25
CA PRO A 312 -9.50 -8.45 1.02
C PRO A 312 -10.92 -8.46 0.45
N LEU A 313 -11.28 -7.38 -0.25
CA LEU A 313 -12.60 -7.22 -0.87
C LEU A 313 -12.80 -8.11 -2.08
N LEU A 314 -11.77 -8.22 -2.93
CA LEU A 314 -11.79 -8.88 -4.23
C LEU A 314 -10.86 -10.09 -4.30
N ALA A 315 -11.21 -11.04 -5.17
CA ALA A 315 -10.35 -12.15 -5.58
C ALA A 315 -10.40 -12.28 -7.11
N LEU A 316 -9.57 -11.50 -7.82
CA LEU A 316 -9.54 -11.42 -9.29
C LEU A 316 -8.26 -12.01 -9.90
N SER A 317 -7.47 -12.74 -9.12
CA SER A 317 -6.19 -13.31 -9.54
C SER A 317 -5.19 -12.28 -10.10
N MET A 318 -5.26 -11.02 -9.62
CA MET A 318 -4.38 -9.93 -10.04
C MET A 318 -3.03 -10.01 -9.31
N ARG A 319 -1.95 -9.61 -10.02
CA ARG A 319 -0.58 -9.51 -9.49
C ARG A 319 0.27 -8.48 -10.23
N LEU A 320 -0.34 -7.38 -10.68
CA LEU A 320 0.34 -6.36 -11.50
C LEU A 320 1.13 -5.36 -10.66
N GLY A 321 0.56 -4.87 -9.54
CA GLY A 321 1.04 -3.70 -8.82
C GLY A 321 0.43 -2.39 -9.33
N GLU A 322 1.15 -1.29 -9.29
CA GLU A 322 0.78 0.06 -9.73
C GLU A 322 -0.39 0.69 -8.93
N GLY A 323 -0.97 0.01 -7.93
CA GLY A 323 -2.24 0.39 -7.30
C GLY A 323 -3.47 -0.15 -8.03
N SER A 324 -3.26 -1.04 -9.03
CA SER A 324 -4.30 -1.46 -9.97
C SER A 324 -5.40 -2.31 -9.33
N GLY A 325 -5.08 -3.19 -8.39
CA GLY A 325 -6.06 -4.00 -7.67
C GLY A 325 -6.87 -3.16 -6.68
N ALA A 326 -6.23 -2.17 -6.05
CA ALA A 326 -6.91 -1.19 -5.22
C ALA A 326 -7.89 -0.35 -6.06
N ALA A 327 -7.46 0.14 -7.20
CA ALA A 327 -8.33 0.88 -8.10
C ALA A 327 -9.56 0.04 -8.55
N ALA A 328 -9.39 -1.27 -8.80
CA ALA A 328 -10.49 -2.17 -9.14
C ALA A 328 -11.52 -2.33 -8.00
N ALA A 329 -11.13 -2.10 -6.74
CA ALA A 329 -12.02 -2.21 -5.58
C ALA A 329 -12.81 -0.92 -5.26
N VAL A 330 -12.38 0.24 -5.76
CA VAL A 330 -13.05 1.54 -5.50
C VAL A 330 -14.55 1.53 -5.82
N PRO A 331 -15.01 0.97 -6.96
CA PRO A 331 -16.45 0.92 -7.25
C PRO A 331 -17.28 0.21 -6.19
N LEU A 332 -16.71 -0.82 -5.52
CA LEU A 332 -17.41 -1.52 -4.44
C LEU A 332 -17.46 -0.67 -3.16
N ILE A 333 -16.42 0.09 -2.85
CA ILE A 333 -16.42 1.01 -1.71
C ILE A 333 -17.46 2.11 -1.94
N ARG A 334 -17.49 2.71 -3.15
CA ARG A 334 -18.51 3.68 -3.54
C ARG A 334 -19.91 3.10 -3.42
N LEU A 335 -20.11 1.88 -3.94
CA LEU A 335 -21.41 1.19 -3.84
C LEU A 335 -21.81 0.96 -2.37
N ALA A 336 -20.88 0.53 -1.52
CA ALA A 336 -21.13 0.32 -0.09
C ALA A 336 -21.59 1.61 0.59
N CYS A 337 -20.90 2.73 0.35
CA CYS A 337 -21.27 4.05 0.87
C CYS A 337 -22.64 4.48 0.34
N GLN A 338 -22.91 4.33 -0.96
CA GLN A 338 -24.18 4.70 -1.57
C GLN A 338 -25.35 3.88 -1.02
N LEU A 339 -25.20 2.55 -0.87
CA LEU A 339 -26.21 1.69 -0.25
C LEU A 339 -26.49 2.14 1.19
N HIS A 340 -25.44 2.39 1.98
CA HIS A 340 -25.58 2.88 3.35
C HIS A 340 -26.33 4.21 3.41
N ASN A 341 -26.00 5.15 2.53
CA ASN A 341 -26.54 6.52 2.58
C ASN A 341 -27.95 6.59 2.04
N GLN A 342 -28.32 5.79 1.02
CA GLN A 342 -29.52 6.03 0.20
C GLN A 342 -30.59 4.93 0.31
N MET A 343 -30.28 3.73 0.83
CA MET A 343 -31.32 2.75 1.07
C MET A 343 -32.29 3.26 2.12
N ALA A 344 -33.59 3.06 1.86
CA ALA A 344 -34.63 3.37 2.83
C ALA A 344 -34.58 2.38 4.00
N THR A 345 -34.91 2.88 5.18
CA THR A 345 -35.19 2.03 6.35
C THR A 345 -36.54 1.34 6.20
N PHE A 346 -36.80 0.30 6.98
CA PHE A 346 -38.12 -0.36 7.02
C PHE A 346 -39.24 0.64 7.34
N ALA A 347 -39.00 1.55 8.27
CA ALA A 347 -39.96 2.59 8.64
C ALA A 347 -40.24 3.58 7.48
N GLU A 348 -39.18 4.06 6.79
CA GLU A 348 -39.31 4.97 5.66
C GLU A 348 -40.00 4.35 4.46
N ALA A 349 -39.78 3.04 4.20
CA ALA A 349 -40.38 2.30 3.09
C ALA A 349 -41.76 1.72 3.43
N ALA A 350 -42.24 1.82 4.66
CA ALA A 350 -43.46 1.17 5.15
C ALA A 350 -43.48 -0.36 4.88
N VAL A 351 -42.32 -0.99 5.00
CA VAL A 351 -42.15 -2.45 4.88
C VAL A 351 -42.14 -3.06 6.27
N SER A 352 -42.88 -4.16 6.44
CA SER A 352 -42.93 -4.90 7.71
C SER A 352 -41.57 -5.50 8.03
N GLU A 353 -41.15 -5.38 9.25
CA GLU A 353 -39.97 -6.07 9.79
C GLU A 353 -40.29 -7.54 10.05
N SER A 354 -39.28 -8.41 10.07
CA SER A 354 -39.41 -9.79 10.53
C SER A 354 -39.72 -9.84 12.03
N GLU A 355 -40.70 -10.66 12.43
CA GLU A 355 -40.97 -10.94 13.84
C GLU A 355 -39.76 -11.61 14.56
#